data_5074d10c5ff88d3072643ebf666b5e50
#
_entry.id   5074d10c5ff88d3072643ebf666b5e50
#
_cell.length_a   1.000
_cell.length_b   1.000
_cell.length_c   1.000
_cell.angle_alpha   90.00
_cell.angle_beta   90.00
_cell.angle_gamma   90.00
#
_symmetry.space_group_name_H-M   'P 1'
#
loop_
_entity.id
_entity.type
_entity.pdbx_description
1 polymer ?
#
loop_
_entity_poly.entity_id
_entity_poly.type
_entity_poly.pdbx_seq_one_letter_code
_entity_poly.pdbx_strand_id
1 'polypeptide(L)'
;EGVWTLRNYEKIFSRSLTALNYWQTLKMLLITLGVTFIVGFTLAYFLVFDIVKLRTKMLLFLLCVVPFWTSAVIRTVAWIPFLGTEGIINQAVMGIGLSDEPLKFLLFSEFAVLLSYIQIFTLFMMAPLFNVMARINKDLIEAARDNGANSIQIVWSIILPLCKPGIAVASILVIALVASDLTAMRI
;
A
#
# COMPACT_ATOMS: atom_id res chain seq x y z
N GLU A 1 0.84 -46.78 1.92
CA GLU A 1 2.31 -46.62 1.82
C GLU A 1 2.58 -45.32 1.11
N GLY A 2 2.97 -44.27 1.88
CA GLY A 2 3.22 -42.93 1.34
C GLY A 2 4.61 -42.89 0.68
N VAL A 3 4.65 -43.04 -0.63
CA VAL A 3 5.87 -42.82 -1.40
C VAL A 3 6.12 -41.33 -1.53
N TRP A 4 7.21 -40.86 -0.95
CA TRP A 4 7.68 -39.49 -1.14
C TRP A 4 8.06 -39.29 -2.61
N THR A 5 7.26 -38.53 -3.37
CA THR A 5 7.57 -38.30 -4.79
C THR A 5 7.63 -36.80 -5.08
N LEU A 6 8.60 -36.37 -5.88
CA LEU A 6 8.76 -35.01 -6.39
C LEU A 6 7.80 -34.68 -7.55
N ARG A 7 6.97 -35.65 -7.95
CA ARG A 7 6.02 -35.55 -9.08
C ARG A 7 5.05 -34.37 -8.97
N ASN A 8 4.71 -33.95 -7.74
CA ASN A 8 3.86 -32.78 -7.53
C ASN A 8 4.61 -31.49 -7.84
N TYR A 9 5.90 -31.41 -7.56
CA TYR A 9 6.75 -30.28 -7.91
C TYR A 9 6.95 -30.19 -9.42
N GLU A 10 7.21 -31.29 -10.11
CA GLU A 10 7.28 -31.30 -11.57
C GLU A 10 5.98 -30.82 -12.21
N LYS A 11 4.81 -31.22 -11.69
CA LYS A 11 3.51 -30.73 -12.16
C LYS A 11 3.31 -29.24 -11.94
N ILE A 12 3.84 -28.69 -10.85
CA ILE A 12 3.75 -27.24 -10.56
C ILE A 12 4.61 -26.46 -11.55
N PHE A 13 5.84 -26.90 -11.80
CA PHE A 13 6.77 -26.19 -12.67
C PHE A 13 6.50 -26.39 -14.18
N SER A 14 5.88 -27.49 -14.57
CA SER A 14 5.58 -27.78 -15.98
C SER A 14 4.29 -27.14 -16.51
N ARG A 15 3.42 -26.60 -15.61
CA ARG A 15 2.19 -25.93 -16.05
C ARG A 15 2.45 -24.46 -16.35
N SER A 16 2.21 -24.05 -17.59
CA SER A 16 2.26 -22.64 -18.03
C SER A 16 1.35 -21.71 -17.21
N LEU A 17 0.20 -22.23 -16.75
CA LEU A 17 -0.72 -21.50 -15.87
C LEU A 17 -0.08 -21.12 -14.52
N THR A 18 0.81 -21.95 -14.00
CA THR A 18 1.52 -21.66 -12.74
C THR A 18 2.46 -20.48 -12.92
N ALA A 19 3.21 -20.42 -14.01
CA ALA A 19 4.10 -19.31 -14.33
C ALA A 19 3.32 -17.98 -14.51
N LEU A 20 2.18 -18.04 -15.18
CA LEU A 20 1.30 -16.86 -15.35
C LEU A 20 0.76 -16.33 -14.03
N ASN A 21 0.31 -17.24 -13.13
CA ASN A 21 -0.17 -16.85 -11.81
C ASN A 21 0.93 -16.23 -10.96
N TYR A 22 2.16 -16.79 -10.99
CA TYR A 22 3.30 -16.18 -10.30
C TYR A 22 3.64 -14.78 -10.84
N TRP A 23 3.58 -14.61 -12.15
CA TRP A 23 3.83 -13.32 -12.78
C TRP A 23 2.78 -12.27 -12.38
N GLN A 24 1.49 -12.64 -12.40
CA GLN A 24 0.41 -11.75 -11.95
C GLN A 24 0.58 -11.36 -10.48
N THR A 25 0.89 -12.32 -9.62
CA THR A 25 1.16 -12.06 -8.21
C THR A 25 2.34 -11.11 -8.01
N LEU A 26 3.45 -11.35 -8.73
CA LEU A 26 4.63 -10.49 -8.65
C LEU A 26 4.33 -9.07 -9.12
N LYS A 27 3.59 -8.92 -10.22
CA LYS A 27 3.12 -7.63 -10.72
C LYS A 27 2.29 -6.88 -9.67
N MET A 28 1.28 -7.54 -9.11
CA MET A 28 0.43 -6.96 -8.06
C MET A 28 1.22 -6.58 -6.82
N LEU A 29 2.14 -7.44 -6.39
CA LEU A 29 3.01 -7.18 -5.24
C LEU A 29 3.87 -5.94 -5.47
N LEU A 30 4.53 -5.83 -6.63
CA LEU A 30 5.40 -4.68 -6.92
C LEU A 30 4.61 -3.37 -7.01
N ILE A 31 3.44 -3.38 -7.66
CA ILE A 31 2.58 -2.19 -7.74
C ILE A 31 2.08 -1.80 -6.35
N THR A 32 1.57 -2.77 -5.59
CA THR A 32 1.10 -2.52 -4.20
C THR A 32 2.22 -1.96 -3.34
N LEU A 33 3.41 -2.57 -3.39
CA LEU A 33 4.58 -2.13 -2.62
C LEU A 33 4.98 -0.69 -3.00
N GLY A 34 5.05 -0.38 -4.29
CA GLY A 34 5.41 0.95 -4.77
C GLY A 34 4.40 2.02 -4.34
N VAL A 35 3.10 1.75 -4.54
CA VAL A 35 2.07 2.73 -4.20
C VAL A 35 1.93 2.89 -2.69
N THR A 36 1.93 1.80 -1.92
CA THR A 36 1.86 1.87 -0.45
C THR A 36 3.10 2.55 0.14
N PHE A 37 4.28 2.38 -0.49
CA PHE A 37 5.48 3.11 -0.08
C PHE A 37 5.31 4.62 -0.28
N ILE A 38 4.85 5.07 -1.45
CA ILE A 38 4.65 6.50 -1.73
C ILE A 38 3.63 7.08 -0.74
N VAL A 39 2.45 6.45 -0.61
CA VAL A 39 1.38 6.94 0.26
C VAL A 39 1.79 6.85 1.73
N GLY A 40 2.32 5.71 2.18
CA GLY A 40 2.74 5.49 3.57
C GLY A 40 3.89 6.39 4.00
N PHE A 41 4.88 6.60 3.11
CA PHE A 41 5.99 7.53 3.36
C PHE A 41 5.49 8.97 3.48
N THR A 42 4.62 9.40 2.57
CA THR A 42 4.04 10.76 2.59
C THR A 42 3.22 11.00 3.85
N LEU A 43 2.39 10.04 4.25
CA LEU A 43 1.60 10.12 5.48
C LEU A 43 2.51 10.15 6.73
N ALA A 44 3.51 9.28 6.79
CA ALA A 44 4.46 9.25 7.91
C ALA A 44 5.25 10.57 8.00
N TYR A 45 5.72 11.07 6.86
CA TYR A 45 6.43 12.34 6.77
C TYR A 45 5.55 13.50 7.28
N PHE A 46 4.34 13.62 6.75
CA PHE A 46 3.37 14.66 7.16
C PHE A 46 3.10 14.60 8.67
N LEU A 47 2.83 13.42 9.20
CA LEU A 47 2.55 13.25 10.63
C LEU A 47 3.76 13.62 11.51
N VAL A 48 4.99 13.30 11.08
CA VAL A 48 6.17 13.53 11.93
C VAL A 48 6.66 14.97 11.85
N PHE A 49 6.76 15.53 10.63
CA PHE A 49 7.46 16.80 10.41
C PHE A 49 6.54 18.02 10.31
N ASP A 50 5.33 17.85 9.76
CA ASP A 50 4.41 18.99 9.58
C ASP A 50 3.49 19.18 10.79
N ILE A 51 3.14 18.10 11.51
CA ILE A 51 2.28 18.19 12.69
C ILE A 51 3.09 18.43 13.95
N VAL A 52 3.02 19.64 14.48
CA VAL A 52 3.76 20.06 15.70
C VAL A 52 3.07 19.57 16.97
N LYS A 53 1.75 19.70 17.06
CA LYS A 53 0.99 19.35 18.27
C LYS A 53 0.89 17.85 18.44
N LEU A 54 1.44 17.32 19.55
CA LEU A 54 1.44 15.88 19.85
C LEU A 54 0.04 15.28 19.87
N ARG A 55 -0.95 15.99 20.43
CA ARG A 55 -2.37 15.55 20.46
C ARG A 55 -2.92 15.34 19.06
N THR A 56 -2.70 16.30 18.17
CA THR A 56 -3.16 16.23 16.76
C THR A 56 -2.45 15.10 16.03
N LYS A 57 -1.12 14.96 16.23
CA LYS A 57 -0.33 13.87 15.65
C LYS A 57 -0.87 12.50 16.04
N MET A 58 -1.09 12.27 17.34
CA MET A 58 -1.65 11.00 17.84
C MET A 58 -3.07 10.77 17.34
N LEU A 59 -3.91 11.80 17.30
CA LEU A 59 -5.28 11.68 16.82
C LEU A 59 -5.34 11.29 15.33
N LEU A 60 -4.53 11.94 14.50
CA LEU A 60 -4.41 11.60 13.08
C LEU A 60 -3.82 10.21 12.86
N PHE A 61 -2.80 9.83 13.64
CA PHE A 61 -2.25 8.49 13.59
C PHE A 61 -3.31 7.43 13.93
N LEU A 62 -4.07 7.62 15.02
CA LEU A 62 -5.18 6.75 15.40
C LEU A 62 -6.25 6.67 14.30
N LEU A 63 -6.57 7.81 13.68
CA LEU A 63 -7.54 7.86 12.60
C LEU A 63 -7.09 7.03 11.37
N CYS A 64 -5.79 6.99 11.09
CA CYS A 64 -5.22 6.08 10.08
C CYS A 64 -5.32 4.60 10.49
N VAL A 65 -5.29 4.30 11.80
CA VAL A 65 -5.37 2.92 12.32
C VAL A 65 -6.81 2.40 12.39
N VAL A 66 -7.80 3.27 12.61
CA VAL A 66 -9.21 2.89 12.77
C VAL A 66 -9.73 1.97 11.65
N PRO A 67 -9.46 2.21 10.35
CA PRO A 67 -9.90 1.33 9.27
C PRO A 67 -9.38 -0.10 9.37
N PHE A 68 -8.26 -0.32 10.07
CA PHE A 68 -7.70 -1.65 10.27
C PHE A 68 -8.56 -2.52 11.20
N TRP A 69 -9.30 -1.93 12.13
CA TRP A 69 -10.16 -2.63 13.09
C TRP A 69 -11.44 -3.16 12.46
N THR A 70 -11.77 -2.72 11.24
CA THR A 70 -12.91 -3.27 10.50
C THR A 70 -12.53 -4.59 9.81
N SER A 71 -13.50 -5.50 9.70
CA SER A 71 -13.31 -6.76 8.97
C SER A 71 -12.87 -6.52 7.53
N ALA A 72 -11.95 -7.36 7.03
CA ALA A 72 -11.51 -7.30 5.64
C ALA A 72 -12.70 -7.41 4.65
N VAL A 73 -13.67 -8.26 4.95
CA VAL A 73 -14.88 -8.44 4.13
C VAL A 73 -15.70 -7.15 4.06
N ILE A 74 -15.97 -6.52 5.21
CA ILE A 74 -16.72 -5.24 5.26
C ILE A 74 -16.00 -4.17 4.44
N ARG A 75 -14.69 -4.11 4.53
CA ARG A 75 -13.83 -3.17 3.82
C ARG A 75 -13.89 -3.36 2.30
N THR A 76 -13.86 -4.62 1.86
CA THR A 76 -13.97 -4.95 0.42
C THR A 76 -15.38 -4.64 -0.10
N VAL A 77 -16.43 -4.98 0.65
CA VAL A 77 -17.82 -4.68 0.29
C VAL A 77 -18.08 -3.16 0.24
N ALA A 78 -17.40 -2.38 1.09
CA ALA A 78 -17.53 -0.92 1.10
C ALA A 78 -17.09 -0.25 -0.22
N TRP A 79 -16.30 -0.93 -1.06
CA TRP A 79 -15.93 -0.42 -2.39
C TRP A 79 -17.06 -0.54 -3.43
N ILE A 80 -18.06 -1.41 -3.22
CA ILE A 80 -19.16 -1.62 -4.17
C ILE A 80 -19.93 -0.32 -4.50
N PRO A 81 -20.34 0.51 -3.52
CA PRO A 81 -21.01 1.78 -3.79
C PRO A 81 -20.16 2.78 -4.56
N PHE A 82 -18.84 2.64 -4.52
CA PHE A 82 -17.92 3.53 -5.25
C PHE A 82 -17.61 3.02 -6.65
N LEU A 83 -17.29 1.73 -6.78
CA LEU A 83 -16.80 1.10 -8.03
C LEU A 83 -17.89 0.41 -8.84
N GLY A 84 -19.09 0.22 -8.29
CA GLY A 84 -20.21 -0.42 -8.98
C GLY A 84 -20.65 0.33 -10.24
N THR A 85 -21.42 -0.33 -11.08
CA THR A 85 -21.94 0.26 -12.34
C THR A 85 -22.79 1.51 -12.10
N GLU A 86 -23.52 1.55 -10.97
CA GLU A 86 -24.28 2.72 -10.50
C GLU A 86 -23.51 3.48 -9.40
N GLY A 87 -22.23 3.17 -9.22
CA GLY A 87 -21.39 3.77 -8.18
C GLY A 87 -21.02 5.23 -8.46
N ILE A 88 -20.57 5.91 -7.40
CA ILE A 88 -20.24 7.34 -7.44
C ILE A 88 -19.20 7.65 -8.52
N ILE A 89 -18.19 6.78 -8.72
CA ILE A 89 -17.16 6.98 -9.75
C ILE A 89 -17.75 6.92 -11.15
N ASN A 90 -18.59 5.93 -11.43
CA ASN A 90 -19.25 5.81 -12.72
C ASN A 90 -20.21 6.98 -13.01
N GLN A 91 -20.98 7.40 -12.01
CA GLN A 91 -21.84 8.59 -12.14
C GLN A 91 -21.02 9.87 -12.41
N ALA A 92 -19.88 10.03 -11.74
CA ALA A 92 -19.00 11.17 -11.98
C ALA A 92 -18.39 11.14 -13.40
N VAL A 93 -17.90 9.98 -13.87
CA VAL A 93 -17.30 9.81 -15.19
C VAL A 93 -18.31 10.07 -16.31
N MET A 94 -19.55 9.57 -16.16
CA MET A 94 -20.63 9.85 -17.10
C MET A 94 -21.09 11.30 -17.04
N GLY A 95 -21.14 11.88 -15.82
CA GLY A 95 -21.58 13.28 -15.63
C GLY A 95 -20.65 14.32 -16.25
N ILE A 96 -19.34 14.03 -16.35
CA ILE A 96 -18.34 14.89 -17.04
C ILE A 96 -18.16 14.55 -18.53
N GLY A 97 -18.97 13.60 -19.07
CA GLY A 97 -18.96 13.24 -20.48
C GLY A 97 -17.75 12.45 -20.96
N LEU A 98 -17.00 11.81 -20.03
CA LEU A 98 -15.83 10.99 -20.39
C LEU A 98 -16.21 9.59 -20.91
N SER A 99 -17.42 9.11 -20.61
CA SER A 99 -17.95 7.84 -21.08
C SER A 99 -19.47 7.90 -21.13
N ASP A 100 -20.06 7.37 -22.19
CA ASP A 100 -21.53 7.23 -22.34
C ASP A 100 -22.08 5.99 -21.63
N GLU A 101 -21.18 5.02 -21.33
CA GLU A 101 -21.54 3.78 -20.63
C GLU A 101 -20.75 3.63 -19.32
N PRO A 102 -21.35 2.95 -18.31
CA PRO A 102 -20.65 2.69 -17.06
C PRO A 102 -19.44 1.77 -17.27
N LEU A 103 -18.32 2.11 -16.63
CA LEU A 103 -17.08 1.35 -16.70
C LEU A 103 -17.20 0.05 -15.89
N LYS A 104 -17.57 -1.03 -16.54
CA LYS A 104 -17.78 -2.36 -15.92
C LYS A 104 -16.49 -2.97 -15.35
N PHE A 105 -15.33 -2.52 -15.83
CA PHE A 105 -14.03 -3.04 -15.37
C PHE A 105 -13.59 -2.51 -13.99
N LEU A 106 -14.30 -1.53 -13.41
CA LEU A 106 -13.94 -0.99 -12.10
C LEU A 106 -14.20 -1.98 -10.96
N LEU A 107 -15.33 -2.69 -10.99
CA LEU A 107 -15.71 -3.68 -9.99
C LEU A 107 -15.31 -5.09 -10.44
N PHE A 108 -14.92 -5.96 -9.51
CA PHE A 108 -14.44 -7.34 -9.79
C PHE A 108 -13.24 -7.41 -10.73
N SER A 109 -12.30 -6.47 -10.60
CA SER A 109 -11.12 -6.35 -11.44
C SER A 109 -9.83 -6.34 -10.63
N GLU A 110 -8.69 -6.54 -11.31
CA GLU A 110 -7.36 -6.35 -10.69
C GLU A 110 -7.22 -4.96 -10.06
N PHE A 111 -7.88 -3.94 -10.62
CA PHE A 111 -7.88 -2.58 -10.08
C PHE A 111 -8.58 -2.49 -8.73
N ALA A 112 -9.76 -3.10 -8.55
CA ALA A 112 -10.46 -3.10 -7.28
C ALA A 112 -9.67 -3.84 -6.18
N VAL A 113 -9.05 -4.96 -6.53
CA VAL A 113 -8.17 -5.71 -5.63
C VAL A 113 -6.97 -4.86 -5.23
N LEU A 114 -6.31 -4.22 -6.20
CA LEU A 114 -5.17 -3.33 -5.94
C LEU A 114 -5.54 -2.17 -5.01
N LEU A 115 -6.69 -1.55 -5.23
CA LEU A 115 -7.18 -0.45 -4.40
C LEU A 115 -7.42 -0.90 -2.95
N SER A 116 -8.02 -2.08 -2.78
CA SER A 116 -8.21 -2.69 -1.47
C SER A 116 -6.88 -2.99 -0.77
N TYR A 117 -5.90 -3.51 -1.51
CA TYR A 117 -4.55 -3.76 -0.99
C TYR A 117 -3.84 -2.49 -0.57
N ILE A 118 -3.90 -1.45 -1.39
CA ILE A 118 -3.31 -0.15 -1.05
C ILE A 118 -3.91 0.38 0.25
N GLN A 119 -5.24 0.35 0.39
CA GLN A 119 -5.91 0.79 1.60
C GLN A 119 -5.46 0.02 2.85
N ILE A 120 -5.38 -1.32 2.75
CA ILE A 120 -5.03 -2.18 3.88
C ILE A 120 -3.55 -2.04 4.23
N PHE A 121 -2.67 -2.14 3.23
CA PHE A 121 -1.24 -2.27 3.45
C PHE A 121 -0.51 -0.94 3.64
N THR A 122 -1.14 0.20 3.31
CA THR A 122 -0.59 1.52 3.60
C THR A 122 -0.31 1.71 5.10
N LEU A 123 -1.16 1.17 5.99
CA LEU A 123 -0.92 1.24 7.42
C LEU A 123 0.35 0.48 7.83
N PHE A 124 0.54 -0.72 7.27
CA PHE A 124 1.73 -1.54 7.55
C PHE A 124 3.01 -0.92 6.99
N MET A 125 2.90 -0.13 5.94
CA MET A 125 4.01 0.67 5.43
C MET A 125 4.25 1.91 6.29
N MET A 126 3.20 2.65 6.65
CA MET A 126 3.27 3.91 7.37
C MET A 126 3.80 3.74 8.80
N ALA A 127 3.35 2.73 9.56
CA ALA A 127 3.66 2.61 10.99
C ALA A 127 5.16 2.41 11.30
N PRO A 128 5.91 1.50 10.65
CA PRO A 128 7.35 1.40 10.83
C PRO A 128 8.10 2.68 10.39
N LEU A 129 7.67 3.29 9.28
CA LEU A 129 8.26 4.53 8.80
C LEU A 129 8.05 5.68 9.79
N PHE A 130 6.83 5.83 10.31
CA PHE A 130 6.52 6.81 11.35
C PHE A 130 7.42 6.64 12.58
N ASN A 131 7.60 5.40 13.06
CA ASN A 131 8.44 5.12 14.22
C ASN A 131 9.91 5.49 14.00
N VAL A 132 10.44 5.22 12.80
CA VAL A 132 11.84 5.58 12.51
C VAL A 132 11.98 7.08 12.28
N MET A 133 11.07 7.70 11.54
CA MET A 133 11.08 9.15 11.30
C MET A 133 10.94 9.95 12.59
N ALA A 134 10.12 9.49 13.54
CA ALA A 134 9.92 10.15 14.83
C ALA A 134 11.19 10.22 15.70
N ARG A 135 12.19 9.39 15.39
CA ARG A 135 13.48 9.36 16.09
C ARG A 135 14.55 10.23 15.40
N ILE A 136 14.28 10.77 14.23
CA ILE A 136 15.22 11.65 13.54
C ILE A 136 15.33 12.96 14.30
N ASN A 137 16.58 13.35 14.65
CA ASN A 137 16.81 14.63 15.29
C ASN A 137 16.47 15.77 14.32
N LYS A 138 15.59 16.67 14.78
CA LYS A 138 15.16 17.82 13.98
C LYS A 138 16.30 18.81 13.72
N ASP A 139 17.29 18.88 14.62
CA ASP A 139 18.46 19.75 14.45
C ASP A 139 19.24 19.42 13.16
N LEU A 140 19.24 18.15 12.73
CA LEU A 140 19.85 17.75 11.45
C LEU A 140 19.12 18.38 10.26
N ILE A 141 17.81 18.49 10.34
CA ILE A 141 16.98 19.09 9.28
C ILE A 141 17.14 20.60 9.26
N GLU A 142 17.20 21.22 10.45
CA GLU A 142 17.43 22.65 10.59
C GLU A 142 18.82 23.03 10.10
N ALA A 143 19.86 22.32 10.52
CA ALA A 143 21.22 22.52 10.04
C ALA A 143 21.35 22.38 8.51
N ALA A 144 20.63 21.44 7.90
CA ALA A 144 20.62 21.30 6.46
C ALA A 144 19.94 22.49 5.77
N ARG A 145 18.86 23.02 6.32
CA ARG A 145 18.19 24.23 5.84
C ARG A 145 19.09 25.46 5.95
N ASP A 146 19.80 25.60 7.05
CA ASP A 146 20.76 26.70 7.28
C ASP A 146 21.90 26.66 6.26
N ASN A 147 22.27 25.46 5.79
CA ASN A 147 23.24 25.27 4.69
C ASN A 147 22.60 25.39 3.28
N GLY A 148 21.34 25.85 3.18
CA GLY A 148 20.68 26.12 1.90
C GLY A 148 20.04 24.89 1.23
N ALA A 149 19.92 23.74 1.93
CA ALA A 149 19.27 22.57 1.36
C ALA A 149 17.75 22.80 1.21
N ASN A 150 17.22 22.50 0.03
CA ASN A 150 15.79 22.51 -0.19
C ASN A 150 15.11 21.25 0.38
N SER A 151 13.77 21.28 0.51
CA SER A 151 13.00 20.16 1.10
C SER A 151 13.23 18.83 0.40
N ILE A 152 13.38 18.81 -0.91
CA ILE A 152 13.63 17.59 -1.70
C ILE A 152 15.02 17.04 -1.37
N GLN A 153 16.02 17.89 -1.29
CA GLN A 153 17.39 17.49 -0.90
C GLN A 153 17.40 16.90 0.51
N ILE A 154 16.70 17.51 1.46
CA ILE A 154 16.58 17.00 2.84
C ILE A 154 15.95 15.62 2.85
N VAL A 155 14.86 15.41 2.10
CA VAL A 155 14.21 14.09 2.00
C VAL A 155 15.17 13.05 1.44
N TRP A 156 15.84 13.32 0.31
CA TRP A 156 16.69 12.34 -0.35
C TRP A 156 18.03 12.10 0.35
N SER A 157 18.65 13.14 0.92
CA SER A 157 19.99 13.05 1.50
C SER A 157 20.03 12.74 2.98
N ILE A 158 18.93 13.02 3.71
CA ILE A 158 18.89 12.85 5.17
C ILE A 158 17.79 11.86 5.58
N ILE A 159 16.52 12.16 5.24
CA ILE A 159 15.40 11.40 5.77
C ILE A 159 15.36 9.99 5.18
N LEU A 160 15.42 9.86 3.88
CA LEU A 160 15.36 8.57 3.19
C LEU A 160 16.50 7.61 3.60
N PRO A 161 17.76 8.03 3.66
CA PRO A 161 18.85 7.19 4.17
C PRO A 161 18.67 6.76 5.63
N LEU A 162 18.23 7.64 6.49
CA LEU A 162 17.96 7.33 7.90
C LEU A 162 16.75 6.41 8.07
N CYS A 163 15.79 6.46 7.13
CA CYS A 163 14.61 5.59 7.14
C CYS A 163 14.85 4.20 6.55
N LYS A 164 16.03 3.89 5.99
CA LYS A 164 16.32 2.56 5.40
C LYS A 164 15.88 1.37 6.27
N PRO A 165 16.19 1.32 7.58
CA PRO A 165 15.74 0.20 8.41
C PRO A 165 14.21 0.13 8.53
N GLY A 166 13.52 1.26 8.61
CA GLY A 166 12.05 1.32 8.62
C GLY A 166 11.45 0.89 7.29
N ILE A 167 12.05 1.31 6.18
CA ILE A 167 11.64 0.90 4.82
C ILE A 167 11.79 -0.60 4.65
N ALA A 168 12.91 -1.18 5.10
CA ALA A 168 13.15 -2.62 5.00
C ALA A 168 12.08 -3.41 5.79
N VAL A 169 11.84 -3.07 7.04
CA VAL A 169 10.82 -3.73 7.88
C VAL A 169 9.43 -3.59 7.27
N ALA A 170 9.04 -2.38 6.88
CA ALA A 170 7.75 -2.11 6.27
C ALA A 170 7.56 -2.89 4.96
N SER A 171 8.59 -2.92 4.09
CA SER A 171 8.55 -3.64 2.82
C SER A 171 8.41 -5.15 3.03
N ILE A 172 9.16 -5.74 3.97
CA ILE A 172 9.05 -7.18 4.30
C ILE A 172 7.64 -7.51 4.79
N LEU A 173 7.05 -6.67 5.65
CA LEU A 173 5.67 -6.87 6.13
C LEU A 173 4.67 -6.82 4.98
N VAL A 174 4.73 -5.81 4.12
CA VAL A 174 3.82 -5.68 2.98
C VAL A 174 3.98 -6.85 2.02
N ILE A 175 5.22 -7.25 1.69
CA ILE A 175 5.50 -8.41 0.81
C ILE A 175 4.92 -9.68 1.41
N ALA A 176 5.15 -9.94 2.69
CA ALA A 176 4.66 -11.14 3.37
C ALA A 176 3.11 -11.18 3.39
N LEU A 177 2.46 -10.05 3.64
CA LEU A 177 1.00 -9.95 3.69
C LEU A 177 0.37 -10.11 2.30
N VAL A 178 0.90 -9.42 1.28
CA VAL A 178 0.42 -9.57 -0.10
C VAL A 178 0.64 -11.00 -0.60
N ALA A 179 1.78 -11.60 -0.32
CA ALA A 179 2.07 -12.98 -0.73
C ALA A 179 1.19 -14.02 -0.02
N SER A 180 0.75 -13.75 1.23
CA SER A 180 -0.16 -14.65 1.97
C SER A 180 -1.60 -14.55 1.47
N ASP A 181 -2.01 -13.41 0.91
CA ASP A 181 -3.39 -13.15 0.48
C ASP A 181 -3.67 -13.57 -0.97
N LEU A 182 -2.87 -14.53 -1.48
CA LEU A 182 -3.04 -15.13 -2.82
C LEU A 182 -4.42 -15.76 -3.04
N THR A 183 -5.18 -15.98 -1.99
CA THR A 183 -6.55 -16.49 -2.05
C THR A 183 -7.54 -15.50 -2.64
N ALA A 184 -7.33 -14.19 -2.45
CA ALA A 184 -8.20 -13.14 -3.01
C ALA A 184 -8.06 -12.98 -4.53
N MET A 185 -6.95 -13.42 -5.12
CA MET A 185 -6.73 -13.35 -6.59
C MET A 185 -7.39 -14.51 -7.37
N ARG A 186 -8.00 -15.48 -6.70
CA ARG A 186 -8.65 -16.64 -7.35
C ARG A 186 -10.16 -16.49 -7.53
N ILE A 187 -10.70 -15.34 -7.16
CA ILE A 187 -12.11 -14.98 -7.36
C ILE A 187 -12.22 -14.04 -8.55
#